data_559c717827c2a2f84de5828231f786cc
#
_entry.id   559c717827c2a2f84de5828231f786cc
#
_cell.length_a   1.000
_cell.length_b   1.000
_cell.length_c   1.000
_cell.angle_alpha   90.00
_cell.angle_beta   90.00
_cell.angle_gamma   90.00
#
_symmetry.space_group_name_H-M   'P 1'
#
loop_
_entity.id
_entity.type
_entity.pdbx_description
1 polymer ?
#
loop_
_entity_poly.entity_id
_entity_poly.type
_entity_poly.pdbx_seq_one_letter_code
_entity_poly.pdbx_strand_id
1 'polypeptide(L)'
;MTRKLFAVASACAFLIATPALAADETGNMKVATGGLNLQSDSGAQTVLRRIRNASSAFCEEDIGSRDLGRRLESWKCRDRMMYLAVSKLDAPLVTAMYSSSGAKPPILLAHR
;
A
#
# COMPACT_ATOMS: atom_id res chain seq x y z
N MET A 1 -5.53 -65.85 15.11
CA MET A 1 -6.40 -64.93 14.30
C MET A 1 -5.98 -63.51 14.54
N THR A 2 -5.18 -63.02 13.67
CA THR A 2 -4.61 -61.69 13.77
C THR A 2 -5.44 -60.70 12.94
N ARG A 3 -6.20 -59.85 13.62
CA ARG A 3 -6.90 -58.72 12.97
C ARG A 3 -5.92 -57.54 12.88
N LYS A 4 -5.46 -57.28 11.70
CA LYS A 4 -4.70 -56.10 11.39
C LYS A 4 -5.66 -54.92 11.24
N LEU A 5 -5.64 -54.03 12.19
CA LEU A 5 -6.32 -52.74 12.11
C LEU A 5 -5.44 -51.78 11.31
N PHE A 6 -5.88 -51.48 10.10
CA PHE A 6 -5.27 -50.39 9.32
C PHE A 6 -5.83 -49.07 9.82
N ALA A 7 -5.01 -48.33 10.54
CA ALA A 7 -5.29 -46.96 10.86
C ALA A 7 -4.93 -46.11 9.62
N VAL A 8 -5.94 -45.65 8.93
CA VAL A 8 -5.76 -44.65 7.86
C VAL A 8 -5.61 -43.27 8.53
N ALA A 9 -4.40 -42.82 8.64
CA ALA A 9 -4.13 -41.46 9.05
C ALA A 9 -4.42 -40.54 7.86
N SER A 10 -5.57 -39.88 7.87
CA SER A 10 -5.93 -38.85 6.91
C SER A 10 -5.19 -37.59 7.30
N ALA A 11 -4.08 -37.32 6.66
CA ALA A 11 -3.37 -36.06 6.79
C ALA A 11 -4.13 -34.99 5.99
N CYS A 12 -4.96 -34.19 6.65
CA CYS A 12 -5.50 -32.97 6.08
C CYS A 12 -4.38 -31.94 5.98
N ALA A 13 -3.77 -31.87 4.82
CA ALA A 13 -2.89 -30.75 4.48
C ALA A 13 -3.77 -29.50 4.32
N PHE A 14 -3.84 -28.69 5.35
CA PHE A 14 -4.36 -27.33 5.25
C PHE A 14 -3.36 -26.53 4.41
N LEU A 15 -3.64 -26.42 3.13
CA LEU A 15 -3.02 -25.41 2.29
C LEU A 15 -3.55 -24.06 2.75
N ILE A 16 -2.85 -23.45 3.69
CA ILE A 16 -3.04 -22.05 3.99
C ILE A 16 -2.53 -21.32 2.77
N ALA A 17 -3.45 -20.97 1.87
CA ALA A 17 -3.15 -20.02 0.81
C ALA A 17 -2.91 -18.66 1.49
N THR A 18 -1.68 -18.39 1.88
CA THR A 18 -1.26 -17.04 2.19
C THR A 18 -1.48 -16.23 0.92
N PRO A 19 -2.30 -15.15 0.96
CA PRO A 19 -2.32 -14.24 -0.16
C PRO A 19 -0.88 -13.77 -0.33
N ALA A 20 -0.27 -14.15 -1.43
CA ALA A 20 1.01 -13.64 -1.82
C ALA A 20 0.82 -12.14 -2.03
N LEU A 21 1.04 -11.34 -1.00
CA LEU A 21 1.41 -9.96 -1.13
C LEU A 21 2.70 -10.02 -1.93
N ALA A 22 2.60 -9.76 -3.22
CA ALA A 22 3.77 -9.66 -4.06
C ALA A 22 4.65 -8.57 -3.46
N ALA A 23 5.60 -8.99 -2.65
CA ALA A 23 6.64 -8.14 -2.16
C ALA A 23 7.48 -7.77 -3.37
N ASP A 24 7.19 -6.64 -3.98
CA ASP A 24 8.11 -6.05 -4.92
C ASP A 24 9.32 -5.61 -4.11
N GLU A 25 10.37 -6.40 -4.14
CA GLU A 25 11.62 -6.19 -3.38
C GLU A 25 12.40 -4.97 -3.86
N THR A 26 11.89 -4.25 -4.86
CA THR A 26 12.55 -3.10 -5.47
C THR A 26 12.33 -1.78 -4.71
N GLY A 27 11.91 -1.85 -3.44
CA GLY A 27 11.73 -0.65 -2.59
C GLY A 27 10.46 0.13 -2.91
N ASN A 28 9.50 -0.47 -3.60
CA ASN A 28 8.22 0.16 -3.87
C ASN A 28 7.34 0.18 -2.61
N MET A 29 6.69 1.31 -2.40
CA MET A 29 5.70 1.44 -1.33
C MET A 29 4.51 0.52 -1.56
N LYS A 30 4.06 -0.16 -0.51
CA LYS A 30 2.90 -1.04 -0.54
C LYS A 30 1.74 -0.44 0.23
N VAL A 31 0.55 -0.52 -0.35
CA VAL A 31 -0.70 -0.10 0.28
C VAL A 31 -1.71 -1.24 0.20
N ALA A 32 -2.23 -1.65 1.35
CA ALA A 32 -3.28 -2.67 1.40
C ALA A 32 -4.62 -2.07 0.96
N THR A 33 -5.17 -2.57 -0.12
CA THR A 33 -6.47 -2.14 -0.67
C THR A 33 -7.55 -3.22 -0.57
N GLY A 34 -7.17 -4.44 -0.21
CA GLY A 34 -8.09 -5.57 -0.09
C GLY A 34 -9.24 -5.31 0.87
N GLY A 35 -10.45 -5.73 0.50
CA GLY A 35 -11.66 -5.58 1.30
C GLY A 35 -12.27 -4.19 1.33
N LEU A 36 -11.70 -3.21 0.61
CA LEU A 36 -12.22 -1.85 0.52
C LEU A 36 -13.07 -1.67 -0.75
N ASN A 37 -14.24 -1.05 -0.58
CA ASN A 37 -15.02 -0.58 -1.70
C ASN A 37 -14.55 0.83 -2.10
N LEU A 38 -13.74 0.92 -3.14
CA LEU A 38 -13.17 2.19 -3.61
C LEU A 38 -14.19 3.10 -4.31
N GLN A 39 -15.39 2.60 -4.56
CA GLN A 39 -16.51 3.38 -5.11
C GLN A 39 -17.39 4.01 -4.02
N SER A 40 -17.14 3.68 -2.75
CA SER A 40 -17.82 4.31 -1.62
C SER A 40 -16.95 5.39 -1.00
N ASP A 41 -17.58 6.42 -0.44
CA ASP A 41 -16.87 7.51 0.24
C ASP A 41 -15.99 6.99 1.39
N SER A 42 -16.52 6.08 2.20
CA SER A 42 -15.79 5.52 3.33
C SER A 42 -14.61 4.67 2.89
N GLY A 43 -14.76 3.88 1.82
CA GLY A 43 -13.68 3.08 1.26
C GLY A 43 -12.59 3.95 0.65
N ALA A 44 -12.97 4.97 -0.12
CA ALA A 44 -12.04 5.92 -0.73
C ALA A 44 -11.26 6.72 0.33
N GLN A 45 -11.92 7.21 1.38
CA GLN A 45 -11.26 7.89 2.50
C GLN A 45 -10.28 6.95 3.23
N THR A 46 -10.67 5.71 3.44
CA THR A 46 -9.84 4.72 4.11
C THR A 46 -8.58 4.42 3.31
N VAL A 47 -8.70 4.22 1.99
CA VAL A 47 -7.53 3.97 1.16
C VAL A 47 -6.60 5.18 1.07
N LEU A 48 -7.15 6.40 0.99
CA LEU A 48 -6.34 7.62 1.01
C LEU A 48 -5.57 7.78 2.31
N ARG A 49 -6.17 7.45 3.46
CA ARG A 49 -5.49 7.45 4.75
C ARG A 49 -4.36 6.42 4.79
N ARG A 50 -4.61 5.21 4.26
CA ARG A 50 -3.57 4.16 4.16
C ARG A 50 -2.43 4.58 3.24
N ILE A 51 -2.73 5.18 2.10
CA ILE A 51 -1.73 5.72 1.17
C ILE A 51 -0.89 6.80 1.87
N ARG A 52 -1.52 7.72 2.59
CA ARG A 52 -0.81 8.76 3.35
C ARG A 52 0.13 8.16 4.39
N ASN A 53 -0.35 7.23 5.19
CA ASN A 53 0.45 6.60 6.23
C ASN A 53 1.62 5.79 5.64
N ALA A 54 1.36 5.04 4.57
CA ALA A 54 2.40 4.28 3.87
C ALA A 54 3.44 5.20 3.22
N SER A 55 3.00 6.31 2.62
CA SER A 55 3.91 7.30 2.01
C SER A 55 4.78 7.98 3.07
N SER A 56 4.20 8.35 4.21
CA SER A 56 4.94 8.92 5.32
C SER A 56 5.97 7.94 5.86
N ALA A 57 5.58 6.70 6.12
CA ALA A 57 6.50 5.66 6.61
C ALA A 57 7.63 5.39 5.60
N PHE A 58 7.30 5.30 4.31
CA PHE A 58 8.28 5.07 3.25
C PHE A 58 9.32 6.19 3.13
N CYS A 59 8.89 7.45 3.29
CA CYS A 59 9.74 8.63 3.14
C CYS A 59 10.38 9.09 4.46
N GLU A 60 9.89 8.62 5.62
CA GLU A 60 10.34 9.04 6.94
C GLU A 60 11.36 8.11 7.58
N GLU A 61 11.65 6.98 6.99
CA GLU A 61 12.67 6.06 7.51
C GLU A 61 14.05 6.72 7.71
N ASP A 62 14.28 7.86 7.03
CA ASP A 62 15.52 8.65 7.17
C ASP A 62 15.41 9.86 8.11
N ILE A 63 14.26 10.09 8.76
CA ILE A 63 14.07 11.30 9.57
C ILE A 63 14.49 11.10 11.03
N GLY A 64 15.71 10.68 11.25
CA GLY A 64 16.38 10.89 12.54
C GLY A 64 16.98 12.28 12.68
N SER A 65 16.93 13.13 11.68
CA SER A 65 17.61 14.43 11.71
C SER A 65 16.65 15.61 11.92
N ARG A 66 17.08 16.53 12.77
CA ARG A 66 16.42 17.82 12.99
C ARG A 66 16.66 18.83 11.86
N ASP A 67 17.19 18.36 10.74
CA ASP A 67 17.53 19.20 9.59
C ASP A 67 16.29 19.54 8.77
N LEU A 68 16.04 20.84 8.60
CA LEU A 68 14.92 21.36 7.81
C LEU A 68 14.98 20.93 6.34
N GLY A 69 16.19 20.82 5.79
CA GLY A 69 16.39 20.36 4.41
C GLY A 69 15.88 18.94 4.21
N ARG A 70 16.21 18.05 5.12
CA ARG A 70 15.73 16.66 5.09
C ARG A 70 14.22 16.55 5.27
N ARG A 71 13.64 17.39 6.13
CA ARG A 71 12.17 17.44 6.30
C ARG A 71 11.47 17.86 5.03
N LEU A 72 12.01 18.85 4.33
CA LEU A 72 11.44 19.31 3.06
C LEU A 72 11.53 18.22 1.98
N GLU A 73 12.66 17.54 1.89
CA GLU A 73 12.82 16.41 0.95
C GLU A 73 11.85 15.26 1.28
N SER A 74 11.64 14.97 2.53
CA SER A 74 10.69 13.97 3.00
C SER A 74 9.24 14.33 2.62
N TRP A 75 8.83 15.58 2.74
CA TRP A 75 7.51 16.03 2.29
C TRP A 75 7.34 15.91 0.78
N LYS A 76 8.34 16.29 0.01
CA LYS A 76 8.34 16.10 -1.45
C LYS A 76 8.25 14.62 -1.83
N CYS A 77 8.99 13.77 -1.13
CA CYS A 77 8.93 12.33 -1.28
C CYS A 77 7.52 11.81 -1.02
N ARG A 78 6.93 12.17 0.13
CA ARG A 78 5.57 11.75 0.50
C ARG A 78 4.54 12.16 -0.55
N ASP A 79 4.57 13.42 -0.98
CA ASP A 79 3.62 13.93 -1.96
C ASP A 79 3.75 13.21 -3.30
N ARG A 80 4.97 12.92 -3.73
CA ARG A 80 5.23 12.11 -4.92
C ARG A 80 4.69 10.69 -4.78
N MET A 81 4.95 10.03 -3.66
CA MET A 81 4.49 8.68 -3.42
C MET A 81 2.97 8.59 -3.34
N MET A 82 2.31 9.57 -2.72
CA MET A 82 0.85 9.66 -2.69
C MET A 82 0.28 9.81 -4.10
N TYR A 83 0.83 10.70 -4.89
CA TYR A 83 0.40 10.91 -6.28
C TYR A 83 0.54 9.64 -7.12
N LEU A 84 1.69 8.97 -7.05
CA LEU A 84 1.94 7.73 -7.78
C LEU A 84 0.99 6.62 -7.34
N ALA A 85 0.73 6.49 -6.04
CA ALA A 85 -0.17 5.47 -5.51
C ALA A 85 -1.62 5.72 -5.96
N VAL A 86 -2.10 6.95 -5.89
CA VAL A 86 -3.45 7.32 -6.37
C VAL A 86 -3.59 7.09 -7.87
N SER A 87 -2.58 7.46 -8.64
CA SER A 87 -2.56 7.26 -10.10
C SER A 87 -2.57 5.78 -10.46
N LYS A 88 -1.78 4.96 -9.76
CA LYS A 88 -1.69 3.52 -10.01
C LYS A 88 -2.96 2.78 -9.61
N LEU A 89 -3.67 3.27 -8.59
CA LEU A 89 -4.91 2.68 -8.12
C LEU A 89 -6.03 2.79 -9.14
N ASP A 90 -6.01 3.83 -9.96
CA ASP A 90 -6.99 4.09 -11.04
C ASP A 90 -8.45 4.01 -10.58
N ALA A 91 -8.74 4.62 -9.43
CA ALA A 91 -10.07 4.69 -8.85
C ALA A 91 -10.61 6.13 -8.92
N PRO A 92 -11.63 6.42 -9.73
CA PRO A 92 -12.07 7.79 -9.99
C PRO A 92 -12.46 8.58 -8.74
N LEU A 93 -13.16 7.94 -7.80
CA LEU A 93 -13.58 8.61 -6.57
C LEU A 93 -12.38 8.95 -5.66
N VAL A 94 -11.42 8.05 -5.57
CA VAL A 94 -10.17 8.28 -4.82
C VAL A 94 -9.39 9.42 -5.43
N THR A 95 -9.28 9.45 -6.75
CA THR A 95 -8.62 10.53 -7.49
C THR A 95 -9.32 11.87 -7.27
N ALA A 96 -10.65 11.89 -7.33
CA ALA A 96 -11.43 13.11 -7.08
C ALA A 96 -11.25 13.64 -5.66
N MET A 97 -11.29 12.77 -4.65
CA MET A 97 -11.05 13.14 -3.26
C MET A 97 -9.63 13.63 -3.02
N TYR A 98 -8.65 12.99 -3.64
CA TYR A 98 -7.25 13.40 -3.57
C TYR A 98 -7.07 14.81 -4.16
N SER A 99 -7.64 15.08 -5.32
CA SER A 99 -7.57 16.40 -5.98
C SER A 99 -8.29 17.49 -5.16
N SER A 100 -9.42 17.18 -4.54
CA SER A 100 -10.18 18.12 -3.72
C SER A 100 -9.48 18.47 -2.40
N SER A 101 -8.56 17.64 -1.93
CA SER A 101 -7.79 17.90 -0.71
C SER A 101 -6.71 18.97 -0.86
N GLY A 102 -6.61 19.62 -2.00
CA GLY A 102 -5.59 20.63 -2.29
C GLY A 102 -4.21 20.05 -2.59
N ALA A 103 -4.12 18.74 -2.75
CA ALA A 103 -2.90 18.09 -3.14
C ALA A 103 -2.52 18.51 -4.57
N LYS A 104 -1.44 19.25 -4.70
CA LYS A 104 -0.90 19.59 -6.02
C LYS A 104 -0.17 18.39 -6.57
N PRO A 105 -0.40 18.02 -7.85
CA PRO A 105 0.42 16.99 -8.48
C PRO A 105 1.88 17.45 -8.40
N PRO A 106 2.80 16.57 -8.01
CA PRO A 106 4.20 16.89 -8.05
C PRO A 106 4.56 17.27 -9.50
N ILE A 107 5.40 18.28 -9.66
CA ILE A 107 5.96 18.60 -10.96
C ILE A 107 6.80 17.38 -11.35
N LEU A 108 6.19 16.49 -12.08
CA LEU A 108 6.93 15.41 -12.72
C LEU A 108 7.73 16.09 -13.82
N LEU A 109 9.00 16.33 -13.55
CA LEU A 109 9.92 16.70 -14.62
C LEU A 109 9.85 15.54 -15.61
N ALA A 110 9.15 15.78 -16.70
CA ALA A 110 9.12 14.85 -17.80
C ALA A 110 10.56 14.72 -18.29
N HIS A 111 11.19 13.62 -17.92
CA HIS A 111 12.45 13.24 -18.55
C HIS A 111 12.13 12.90 -20.01
N ARG A 112 12.49 13.82 -20.84
CA ARG A 112 12.55 13.56 -22.29
C ARG A 112 13.75 12.71 -22.62
#